data_03d7b79e0ade5d7e74b1abcdc640a90e
#
_entry.id   03d7b79e0ade5d7e74b1abcdc640a90e
#
_cell.length_a   1.000
_cell.length_b   1.000
_cell.length_c   1.000
_cell.angle_alpha   90.00
_cell.angle_beta   90.00
_cell.angle_gamma   90.00
#
_symmetry.space_group_name_H-M   'P 1'
#
loop_
_entity.id
_entity.type
_entity.pdbx_description
1 polymer ?
#
loop_
_entity_poly.entity_id
_entity_poly.type
_entity_poly.pdbx_seq_one_letter_code
_entity_poly.pdbx_strand_id
1 'polypeptide(L)'
;MISIRKIQLPAPGIESLQSEARQEGYVYIDTLVQEWASAKTRFDGPGETLCGCLDLDLLVGVGALSCDPFAGRPDMGRIRKVYLRPAWRNQGVGRTLVSTLVDHARSHFSCVRLRAENDGAARLYERLGFAPICNPDASHILYF
;
A
#
# COMPACT_ATOMS: atom_id res chain seq x y z
N MET A 1 3.51 20.44 0.14
CA MET A 1 2.17 19.94 0.56
C MET A 1 1.93 18.56 0.00
N ILE A 2 1.57 17.64 0.85
CA ILE A 2 1.31 16.25 0.45
C ILE A 2 -0.14 16.08 0.05
N SER A 3 -0.36 15.43 -1.10
CA SER A 3 -1.69 14.98 -1.52
C SER A 3 -1.68 13.48 -1.80
N ILE A 4 -2.79 12.83 -1.49
CA ILE A 4 -2.99 11.40 -1.78
C ILE A 4 -4.02 11.33 -2.90
N ARG A 5 -3.66 10.66 -4.00
CA ARG A 5 -4.53 10.54 -5.17
C ARG A 5 -4.50 9.14 -5.74
N LYS A 6 -5.62 8.71 -6.31
CA LYS A 6 -5.63 7.51 -7.15
C LYS A 6 -4.73 7.74 -8.37
N ILE A 7 -3.90 6.78 -8.69
CA ILE A 7 -2.99 6.84 -9.84
C ILE A 7 -3.12 5.61 -10.71
N GLN A 8 -2.67 5.74 -11.95
CA GLN A 8 -2.48 4.64 -12.89
C GLN A 8 -1.02 4.59 -13.32
N LEU A 9 -0.54 3.42 -13.65
CA LEU A 9 0.82 3.25 -14.13
C LEU A 9 0.83 3.19 -15.67
N PRO A 10 1.86 3.71 -16.35
CA PRO A 10 2.99 4.41 -15.76
C PRO A 10 2.60 5.80 -15.24
N ALA A 11 3.13 6.18 -14.08
CA ALA A 11 2.92 7.50 -13.50
C ALA A 11 4.25 8.27 -13.51
N PRO A 12 4.22 9.61 -13.67
CA PRO A 12 5.46 10.40 -13.56
C PRO A 12 6.16 10.16 -12.23
N GLY A 13 7.47 9.87 -12.29
CA GLY A 13 8.28 9.62 -11.10
C GLY A 13 8.32 8.16 -10.64
N ILE A 14 7.58 7.25 -11.28
CA ILE A 14 7.56 5.85 -10.84
C ILE A 14 8.93 5.18 -11.01
N GLU A 15 9.67 5.50 -12.07
CA GLU A 15 10.99 4.91 -12.30
C GLU A 15 12.00 5.27 -11.22
N SER A 16 11.99 6.53 -10.80
CA SER A 16 12.81 7.03 -9.71
C SER A 16 12.43 6.37 -8.38
N LEU A 17 11.13 6.18 -8.15
CA LEU A 17 10.63 5.47 -6.97
C LEU A 17 11.11 4.01 -6.96
N GLN A 18 11.02 3.33 -8.10
CA GLN A 18 11.53 1.96 -8.27
C GLN A 18 13.01 1.87 -7.93
N SER A 19 13.81 2.80 -8.46
CA SER A 19 15.25 2.84 -8.24
C SER A 19 15.58 3.01 -6.76
N GLU A 20 14.90 3.91 -6.08
CA GLU A 20 15.12 4.17 -4.65
C GLU A 20 14.74 2.96 -3.80
N ALA A 21 13.62 2.31 -4.10
CA ALA A 21 13.19 1.10 -3.42
C ALA A 21 14.21 -0.04 -3.60
N ARG A 22 14.72 -0.22 -4.83
CA ARG A 22 15.76 -1.23 -5.10
C ARG A 22 17.04 -0.99 -4.30
N GLN A 23 17.45 0.25 -4.16
CA GLN A 23 18.63 0.62 -3.37
C GLN A 23 18.47 0.24 -1.90
N GLU A 24 17.24 0.21 -1.40
CA GLU A 24 16.95 -0.23 -0.04
C GLU A 24 16.77 -1.76 0.06
N GLY A 25 16.87 -2.49 -1.04
CA GLY A 25 16.69 -3.94 -1.07
C GLY A 25 15.25 -4.41 -1.27
N TYR A 26 14.32 -3.50 -1.61
CA TYR A 26 12.94 -3.85 -1.87
C TYR A 26 12.69 -4.06 -3.36
N VAL A 27 12.07 -5.19 -3.71
CA VAL A 27 11.75 -5.54 -5.09
C VAL A 27 10.25 -5.42 -5.41
N TYR A 28 9.42 -5.16 -4.40
CA TYR A 28 7.97 -5.20 -4.58
C TYR A 28 7.42 -4.04 -5.42
N ILE A 29 8.13 -2.93 -5.54
CA ILE A 29 7.72 -1.84 -6.43
C ILE A 29 8.00 -2.21 -7.89
N ASP A 30 9.12 -2.88 -8.17
CA ASP A 30 9.36 -3.44 -9.50
C ASP A 30 8.28 -4.45 -9.88
N THR A 31 7.89 -5.31 -8.94
CA THR A 31 6.81 -6.27 -9.16
C THR A 31 5.49 -5.57 -9.44
N LEU A 32 5.17 -4.49 -8.71
CA LEU A 32 3.98 -3.68 -8.97
C LEU A 32 3.92 -3.20 -10.42
N VAL A 33 5.02 -2.62 -10.90
CA VAL A 33 5.09 -2.07 -12.26
C VAL A 33 4.97 -3.18 -13.31
N GLN A 34 5.66 -4.30 -13.10
CA GLN A 34 5.62 -5.44 -14.01
C GLN A 34 4.22 -6.06 -14.08
N GLU A 35 3.57 -6.26 -12.95
CA GLU A 35 2.23 -6.83 -12.89
C GLU A 35 1.19 -5.90 -13.51
N TRP A 36 1.38 -4.60 -13.36
CA TRP A 36 0.52 -3.61 -14.01
C TRP A 36 0.68 -3.68 -15.53
N ALA A 37 1.91 -3.67 -16.03
CA ALA A 37 2.21 -3.71 -17.45
C ALA A 37 1.68 -4.99 -18.13
N SER A 38 1.75 -6.13 -17.43
CA SER A 38 1.26 -7.42 -17.94
C SER A 38 -0.24 -7.62 -17.71
N ALA A 39 -0.92 -6.66 -17.13
CA ALA A 39 -2.33 -6.72 -16.75
C ALA A 39 -2.66 -7.80 -15.72
N LYS A 40 -1.67 -8.34 -15.03
CA LYS A 40 -1.88 -9.34 -13.98
C LYS A 40 -2.61 -8.73 -12.78
N THR A 41 -2.23 -7.51 -12.39
CA THR A 41 -2.84 -6.79 -11.27
C THR A 41 -2.85 -5.29 -11.59
N ARG A 42 -4.02 -4.69 -11.69
CA ARG A 42 -4.19 -3.25 -11.94
C ARG A 42 -5.04 -2.55 -10.89
N PHE A 43 -5.39 -3.23 -9.80
CA PHE A 43 -6.19 -2.66 -8.71
C PHE A 43 -7.44 -1.92 -9.21
N ASP A 44 -8.12 -2.52 -10.18
CA ASP A 44 -9.31 -1.97 -10.84
C ASP A 44 -10.58 -2.78 -10.58
N GLY A 45 -10.51 -3.80 -9.74
CA GLY A 45 -11.67 -4.55 -9.29
C GLY A 45 -12.49 -3.78 -8.25
N PRO A 46 -13.67 -4.32 -7.86
CA PRO A 46 -14.50 -3.69 -6.85
C PRO A 46 -13.76 -3.48 -5.53
N GLY A 47 -13.74 -2.25 -5.04
CA GLY A 47 -13.05 -1.88 -3.80
C GLY A 47 -11.55 -1.74 -3.91
N GLU A 48 -10.96 -2.01 -5.07
CA GLU A 48 -9.51 -1.95 -5.26
C GLU A 48 -9.06 -0.57 -5.71
N THR A 49 -7.84 -0.17 -5.32
CA THR A 49 -7.27 1.11 -5.74
C THR A 49 -5.75 1.10 -5.59
N LEU A 50 -5.09 1.89 -6.41
CA LEU A 50 -3.68 2.27 -6.24
C LEU A 50 -3.63 3.76 -5.99
N CYS A 51 -3.01 4.17 -4.88
CA CYS A 51 -2.83 5.56 -4.51
C CYS A 51 -1.38 5.97 -4.61
N GLY A 52 -1.15 7.20 -5.04
CA GLY A 52 0.15 7.86 -4.96
C GLY A 52 0.13 8.96 -3.93
N CYS A 53 1.26 9.12 -3.24
CA CYS A 53 1.54 10.30 -2.42
C CYS A 53 2.35 11.27 -3.26
N LEU A 54 1.88 12.51 -3.39
CA LEU A 54 2.58 13.53 -4.13
C LEU A 54 2.92 14.70 -3.22
N ASP A 55 4.18 15.12 -3.28
CA ASP A 55 4.61 16.39 -2.69
C ASP A 55 4.72 17.39 -3.83
N LEU A 56 3.73 18.29 -3.94
CA LEU A 56 3.48 19.03 -5.16
C LEU A 56 3.30 18.03 -6.32
N ASP A 57 4.19 18.02 -7.29
CA ASP A 57 4.09 17.10 -8.44
C ASP A 57 5.04 15.90 -8.35
N LEU A 58 5.83 15.80 -7.27
CA LEU A 58 6.76 14.70 -7.07
C LEU A 58 6.08 13.50 -6.43
N LEU A 59 6.16 12.35 -7.09
CA LEU A 59 5.67 11.09 -6.51
C LEU A 59 6.64 10.63 -5.43
N VAL A 60 6.21 10.68 -4.17
CA VAL A 60 7.06 10.34 -3.02
C VAL A 60 6.69 9.01 -2.37
N GLY A 61 5.55 8.44 -2.73
CA GLY A 61 5.13 7.15 -2.21
C GLY A 61 3.94 6.57 -2.95
N VAL A 62 3.69 5.30 -2.71
CA VAL A 62 2.54 4.57 -3.26
C VAL A 62 1.98 3.62 -2.21
N GLY A 63 0.74 3.23 -2.40
CA GLY A 63 0.11 2.18 -1.62
C GLY A 63 -1.12 1.66 -2.34
N ALA A 64 -1.41 0.38 -2.19
CA ALA A 64 -2.49 -0.28 -2.90
C ALA A 64 -3.43 -1.02 -1.95
N LEU A 65 -4.67 -1.16 -2.37
CA LEU A 65 -5.69 -1.96 -1.72
C LEU A 65 -6.27 -2.92 -2.74
N SER A 66 -6.30 -4.20 -2.41
CA SER A 66 -6.93 -5.22 -3.24
C SER A 66 -7.78 -6.15 -2.40
N CYS A 67 -8.61 -6.97 -3.05
CA CYS A 67 -9.12 -8.17 -2.41
C CYS A 67 -7.93 -9.04 -2.02
N ASP A 68 -7.95 -9.66 -0.84
CA ASP A 68 -6.82 -10.47 -0.37
C ASP A 68 -6.73 -11.75 -1.21
N PRO A 69 -5.65 -11.95 -1.97
CA PRO A 69 -5.52 -13.10 -2.86
C PRO A 69 -5.30 -14.42 -2.14
N PHE A 70 -4.98 -14.38 -0.83
CA PHE A 70 -4.69 -15.58 -0.04
C PHE A 70 -5.83 -16.00 0.87
N ALA A 71 -6.84 -15.15 1.06
CA ALA A 71 -7.88 -15.38 2.05
C ALA A 71 -8.99 -16.30 1.56
N GLY A 72 -9.18 -16.39 0.23
CA GLY A 72 -10.25 -17.21 -0.35
C GLY A 72 -11.66 -16.68 -0.07
N ARG A 73 -11.79 -15.39 0.28
CA ARG A 73 -13.08 -14.75 0.56
C ARG A 73 -13.12 -13.33 0.01
N PRO A 74 -14.25 -12.90 -0.58
CA PRO A 74 -14.32 -11.59 -1.24
C PRO A 74 -14.44 -10.41 -0.29
N ASP A 75 -14.77 -10.62 0.98
CA ASP A 75 -14.97 -9.55 1.97
C ASP A 75 -13.71 -9.20 2.77
N MET A 76 -12.57 -9.80 2.43
CA MET A 76 -11.28 -9.47 3.05
C MET A 76 -10.42 -8.69 2.07
N GLY A 77 -10.05 -7.47 2.46
CA GLY A 77 -9.12 -6.65 1.71
C GLY A 77 -7.68 -6.87 2.16
N ARG A 78 -6.75 -6.38 1.34
CA ARG A 78 -5.32 -6.41 1.66
C ARG A 78 -4.68 -5.09 1.25
N ILE A 79 -3.98 -4.46 2.19
CA ILE A 79 -3.11 -3.33 1.90
C ILE A 79 -1.79 -3.89 1.41
N ARG A 80 -1.33 -3.40 0.26
CA ARG A 80 -0.18 -3.92 -0.46
C ARG A 80 0.67 -2.78 -1.01
N LYS A 81 1.94 -3.08 -1.30
CA LYS A 81 2.82 -2.19 -2.07
C LYS A 81 3.02 -0.82 -1.42
N VAL A 82 2.93 -0.74 -0.11
CA VAL A 82 3.15 0.53 0.60
C VAL A 82 4.64 0.84 0.62
N TYR A 83 5.01 1.95 -0.01
CA TYR A 83 6.37 2.43 -0.02
C TYR A 83 6.38 3.95 0.04
N LEU A 84 7.27 4.51 0.83
CA LEU A 84 7.48 5.94 0.95
C LEU A 84 8.99 6.20 0.85
N ARG A 85 9.39 7.18 0.03
CA ARG A 85 10.81 7.55 -0.07
C ARG A 85 11.37 7.90 1.30
N PRO A 86 12.62 7.53 1.61
CA PRO A 86 13.20 7.75 2.94
C PRO A 86 13.11 9.21 3.42
N ALA A 87 13.32 10.18 2.53
CA ALA A 87 13.30 11.60 2.87
C ALA A 87 11.91 12.09 3.38
N TRP A 88 10.85 11.36 3.11
CA TRP A 88 9.49 11.73 3.54
C TRP A 88 8.97 10.90 4.70
N ARG A 89 9.79 10.02 5.25
CA ARG A 89 9.41 9.18 6.40
C ARG A 89 9.42 9.97 7.70
N ASN A 90 8.67 9.47 8.70
CA ASN A 90 8.57 10.05 10.05
C ASN A 90 8.01 11.47 10.07
N GLN A 91 7.17 11.82 9.10
CA GLN A 91 6.51 13.12 8.97
C GLN A 91 4.99 13.00 8.86
N GLY A 92 4.45 11.82 9.15
CA GLY A 92 3.01 11.57 9.08
C GLY A 92 2.47 11.22 7.69
N VAL A 93 3.30 11.19 6.66
CA VAL A 93 2.87 10.91 5.28
C VAL A 93 2.39 9.47 5.13
N GLY A 94 3.14 8.51 5.66
CA GLY A 94 2.77 7.10 5.63
C GLY A 94 1.47 6.84 6.37
N ARG A 95 1.26 7.50 7.50
CA ARG A 95 0.02 7.42 8.27
C ARG A 95 -1.16 7.93 7.46
N THR A 96 -1.01 9.05 6.78
CA THR A 96 -2.06 9.62 5.92
C THR A 96 -2.38 8.69 4.76
N LEU A 97 -1.37 8.14 4.11
CA LEU A 97 -1.56 7.18 3.02
C LEU A 97 -2.34 5.95 3.47
N VAL A 98 -1.89 5.29 4.54
CA VAL A 98 -2.52 4.07 5.03
C VAL A 98 -3.93 4.36 5.55
N SER A 99 -4.15 5.49 6.23
CA SER A 99 -5.49 5.90 6.68
C SER A 99 -6.43 6.09 5.49
N THR A 100 -5.95 6.64 4.39
CA THR A 100 -6.74 6.81 3.16
C THR A 100 -7.15 5.44 2.60
N LEU A 101 -6.23 4.50 2.54
CA LEU A 101 -6.51 3.14 2.08
C LEU A 101 -7.50 2.42 3.02
N VAL A 102 -7.34 2.57 4.32
CA VAL A 102 -8.23 1.98 5.32
C VAL A 102 -9.64 2.54 5.19
N ASP A 103 -9.78 3.85 5.02
CA ASP A 103 -11.09 4.49 4.85
C ASP A 103 -11.79 3.98 3.59
N HIS A 104 -11.04 3.81 2.50
CA HIS A 104 -11.57 3.23 1.28
C HIS A 104 -12.01 1.78 1.51
N ALA A 105 -11.22 1.01 2.24
CA ALA A 105 -11.51 -0.40 2.54
C ALA A 105 -12.79 -0.58 3.35
N ARG A 106 -13.09 0.34 4.28
CA ARG A 106 -14.31 0.27 5.12
C ARG A 106 -15.60 0.18 4.33
N SER A 107 -15.62 0.79 3.15
CA SER A 107 -16.82 0.81 2.30
C SER A 107 -17.00 -0.47 1.45
N HIS A 108 -15.99 -1.33 1.42
CA HIS A 108 -15.96 -2.46 0.48
C HIS A 108 -15.64 -3.81 1.13
N PHE A 109 -14.99 -3.83 2.29
CA PHE A 109 -14.53 -5.05 2.95
C PHE A 109 -14.96 -5.08 4.41
N SER A 110 -15.08 -6.29 4.97
CA SER A 110 -15.38 -6.49 6.40
C SER A 110 -14.14 -6.33 7.26
N CYS A 111 -12.98 -6.57 6.68
CA CYS A 111 -11.70 -6.45 7.35
C CYS A 111 -10.61 -6.29 6.30
N VAL A 112 -9.44 -5.87 6.75
CA VAL A 112 -8.28 -5.72 5.90
C VAL A 112 -7.06 -6.25 6.63
N ARG A 113 -6.17 -6.92 5.92
CA ARG A 113 -4.92 -7.40 6.49
C ARG A 113 -3.73 -6.97 5.63
N LEU A 114 -2.54 -7.15 6.17
CA LEU A 114 -1.31 -6.77 5.51
C LEU A 114 -0.12 -7.54 6.09
N ARG A 115 1.01 -7.45 5.41
CA ARG A 115 2.29 -7.90 5.94
C ARG A 115 3.20 -6.69 6.11
N ALA A 116 3.63 -6.43 7.34
CA ALA A 116 4.57 -5.35 7.62
C ALA A 116 5.97 -5.75 7.13
N GLU A 117 6.64 -4.84 6.43
CA GLU A 117 7.96 -5.09 5.85
C GLU A 117 9.09 -5.02 6.90
N ASN A 118 8.86 -4.30 8.00
CA ASN A 118 9.84 -4.11 9.05
C ASN A 118 9.15 -3.66 10.34
N ASP A 119 9.92 -3.52 11.42
CA ASP A 119 9.37 -3.16 12.73
C ASP A 119 8.78 -1.75 12.75
N GLY A 120 9.35 -0.83 12.01
CA GLY A 120 8.82 0.54 11.91
C GLY A 120 7.45 0.57 11.26
N ALA A 121 7.26 -0.20 10.19
CA ALA A 121 5.97 -0.36 9.54
C ALA A 121 4.96 -1.03 10.48
N ALA A 122 5.38 -2.08 11.19
CA ALA A 122 4.51 -2.76 12.16
C ALA A 122 3.99 -1.79 13.21
N ARG A 123 4.85 -0.94 13.75
CA ARG A 123 4.45 0.08 14.74
C ARG A 123 3.45 1.07 14.17
N LEU A 124 3.64 1.51 12.92
CA LEU A 124 2.70 2.40 12.25
C LEU A 124 1.32 1.76 12.15
N TYR A 125 1.25 0.51 11.68
CA TYR A 125 -0.02 -0.19 11.52
C TYR A 125 -0.71 -0.43 12.87
N GLU A 126 0.04 -0.79 13.90
CA GLU A 126 -0.52 -0.98 15.24
C GLU A 126 -1.08 0.31 15.82
N ARG A 127 -0.46 1.45 15.56
CA ARG A 127 -1.00 2.76 15.95
C ARG A 127 -2.30 3.10 15.23
N LEU A 128 -2.50 2.54 14.05
CA LEU A 128 -3.74 2.72 13.28
C LEU A 128 -4.83 1.71 13.67
N GLY A 129 -4.56 0.85 14.63
CA GLY A 129 -5.53 -0.10 15.17
C GLY A 129 -5.38 -1.53 14.65
N PHE A 130 -4.39 -1.80 13.80
CA PHE A 130 -4.14 -3.17 13.35
C PHE A 130 -3.60 -4.02 14.51
N ALA A 131 -4.13 -5.23 14.62
CA ALA A 131 -3.66 -6.21 15.60
C ALA A 131 -2.67 -7.18 14.96
N PRO A 132 -1.56 -7.51 15.64
CA PRO A 132 -0.67 -8.55 15.14
C PRO A 132 -1.37 -9.91 15.16
N ILE A 133 -1.10 -10.72 14.13
CA ILE A 133 -1.64 -12.08 14.02
C ILE A 133 -0.52 -13.05 13.65
N CYS A 134 -0.73 -14.32 14.00
CA CYS A 134 0.15 -15.42 13.61
C CYS A 134 -0.51 -16.13 12.42
N ASN A 135 -0.08 -15.77 11.20
CA ASN A 135 -0.64 -16.29 9.96
C ASN A 135 0.47 -16.33 8.90
N PRO A 136 0.55 -17.40 8.06
CA PRO A 136 1.60 -17.48 7.05
C PRO A 136 1.52 -16.38 5.98
N ASP A 137 0.34 -15.81 5.76
CA ASP A 137 0.11 -14.86 4.67
C ASP A 137 0.04 -13.41 5.12
N ALA A 138 -0.09 -13.14 6.43
CA ALA A 138 -0.24 -11.77 6.91
C ALA A 138 0.34 -11.61 8.31
N SER A 139 0.79 -10.40 8.65
CA SER A 139 1.32 -10.07 9.98
C SER A 139 0.30 -9.33 10.85
N HIS A 140 -0.65 -8.62 10.24
CA HIS A 140 -1.60 -7.75 10.95
C HIS A 140 -2.97 -7.76 10.28
N ILE A 141 -4.00 -7.51 11.07
CA ILE A 141 -5.40 -7.43 10.61
C ILE A 141 -6.14 -6.29 11.31
N LEU A 142 -7.08 -5.68 10.61
CA LEU A 142 -7.99 -4.68 11.15
C LEU A 142 -9.41 -5.07 10.75
N TYR A 143 -10.29 -5.26 11.75
CA TYR A 143 -11.72 -5.51 11.54
C TYR A 143 -12.48 -4.20 11.56
N PHE A 144 -13.48 -4.09 10.72
CA PHE A 144 -14.35 -2.92 10.65
C PHE A 144 -15.66 -3.10 11.42
#